data_be53affb213e5ebd8bf1e3791aa4f861
#
_entry.id   be53affb213e5ebd8bf1e3791aa4f861
#
_cell.length_a   1.000
_cell.length_b   1.000
_cell.length_c   1.000
_cell.angle_alpha   90.00
_cell.angle_beta   90.00
_cell.angle_gamma   90.00
#
_symmetry.space_group_name_H-M   'P 1'
#
loop_
_entity.id
_entity.type
_entity.pdbx_description
1 polymer ?
#
loop_
_entity_poly.entity_id
_entity_poly.type
_entity_poly.pdbx_seq_one_letter_code
_entity_poly.pdbx_strand_id
1 'polypeptide(L)'
;EDPDALAMWNYYSKGNRYEGMNIGVSSRDLLNSLSSRQNQDGTMMALMVKVIYDEREQLELIERALLDLYENYEQGYGGHVRYHIGTFSNLKPVFKYACFSHEKEVRLFVNVYNKLESGVRVEYRTCAGYVVPYVSLNFDRAVVSRITLGPSLGSDDQKAVQKKVVEEMCLWSRS
;
A
#
# COMPACT_ATOMS: atom_id res chain seq x y z
N GLU A 1 11.86 -6.46 -7.16
CA GLU A 1 10.57 -6.75 -7.82
C GLU A 1 10.70 -6.56 -9.31
N ASP A 2 10.10 -7.45 -10.10
CA ASP A 2 10.09 -7.35 -11.55
C ASP A 2 9.01 -6.33 -11.98
N PRO A 3 9.40 -5.16 -12.49
CA PRO A 3 8.46 -4.10 -12.83
C PRO A 3 7.63 -4.40 -14.07
N ASP A 4 7.98 -5.43 -14.81
CA ASP A 4 7.41 -5.78 -16.10
C ASP A 4 6.80 -7.19 -16.11
N ALA A 5 6.41 -7.70 -14.95
CA ALA A 5 5.77 -8.99 -14.82
C ALA A 5 4.45 -9.01 -15.60
N LEU A 6 4.38 -9.82 -16.66
CA LEU A 6 3.23 -9.92 -17.56
C LEU A 6 1.93 -10.26 -16.80
N ALA A 7 2.02 -11.09 -15.75
CA ALA A 7 0.89 -11.42 -14.89
C ALA A 7 0.27 -10.18 -14.24
N MET A 8 1.09 -9.22 -13.80
CA MET A 8 0.60 -7.98 -13.19
C MET A 8 -0.12 -7.11 -14.22
N TRP A 9 0.38 -7.00 -15.44
CA TRP A 9 -0.30 -6.29 -16.51
C TRP A 9 -1.66 -6.92 -16.82
N ASN A 10 -1.74 -8.24 -16.83
CA ASN A 10 -3.00 -8.96 -17.09
C ASN A 10 -4.06 -8.71 -16.00
N TYR A 11 -3.66 -8.67 -14.73
CA TYR A 11 -4.60 -8.48 -13.62
C TYR A 11 -5.07 -7.03 -13.43
N TYR A 12 -4.20 -6.06 -13.70
CA TYR A 12 -4.47 -4.66 -13.35
C TYR A 12 -4.76 -3.74 -14.53
N SER A 13 -4.57 -4.21 -15.78
CA SER A 13 -4.99 -3.46 -16.97
C SER A 13 -6.45 -3.74 -17.32
N LYS A 14 -7.20 -2.69 -17.65
CA LYS A 14 -8.60 -2.84 -18.06
C LYS A 14 -8.72 -3.60 -19.35
N GLY A 15 -9.56 -4.65 -19.36
CA GLY A 15 -9.95 -5.37 -20.57
C GLY A 15 -8.89 -6.30 -21.16
N ASN A 16 -7.93 -6.79 -20.37
CA ASN A 16 -6.86 -7.71 -20.81
C ASN A 16 -6.04 -7.19 -22.00
N ARG A 17 -5.92 -5.86 -22.12
CA ARG A 17 -5.23 -5.24 -23.26
C ARG A 17 -3.77 -4.91 -22.96
N TYR A 18 -3.29 -5.17 -21.75
CA TYR A 18 -1.93 -4.83 -21.31
C TYR A 18 -1.59 -3.35 -21.50
N GLU A 19 -2.61 -2.50 -21.48
CA GLU A 19 -2.51 -1.03 -21.58
C GLU A 19 -2.37 -0.44 -20.18
N GLY A 20 -1.76 0.74 -20.08
CA GLY A 20 -1.63 1.45 -18.81
C GLY A 20 -0.18 1.79 -18.48
N MET A 21 0.03 2.17 -17.23
CA MET A 21 1.37 2.48 -16.74
C MET A 21 1.58 1.91 -15.33
N ASN A 22 2.81 1.54 -15.05
CA ASN A 22 3.28 1.15 -13.72
C ASN A 22 4.14 2.29 -13.16
N ILE A 23 3.84 2.73 -11.95
CA ILE A 23 4.57 3.78 -11.25
C ILE A 23 5.45 3.15 -10.18
N GLY A 24 6.77 3.24 -10.38
CA GLY A 24 7.75 2.79 -9.40
C GLY A 24 8.05 3.88 -8.39
N VAL A 25 7.97 3.54 -7.10
CA VAL A 25 8.26 4.45 -6.00
C VAL A 25 9.30 3.85 -5.06
N SER A 26 10.13 4.70 -4.47
CA SER A 26 11.00 4.31 -3.37
C SER A 26 10.18 4.15 -2.10
N SER A 27 10.15 2.96 -1.51
CA SER A 27 9.42 2.68 -0.27
C SER A 27 9.86 3.59 0.87
N ARG A 28 11.17 3.82 1.00
CA ARG A 28 11.75 4.70 2.02
C ARG A 28 11.31 6.15 1.83
N ASP A 29 11.41 6.66 0.61
CA ASP A 29 11.11 8.07 0.32
C ASP A 29 9.61 8.32 0.44
N LEU A 30 8.77 7.35 0.04
CA LEU A 30 7.33 7.41 0.23
C LEU A 30 6.95 7.48 1.71
N LEU A 31 7.52 6.61 2.55
CA LEU A 31 7.27 6.64 3.99
C LEU A 31 7.75 7.96 4.62
N ASN A 32 8.93 8.44 4.24
CA ASN A 32 9.45 9.72 4.72
C ASN A 32 8.55 10.88 4.30
N SER A 33 8.10 10.91 3.05
CA SER A 33 7.20 11.94 2.54
C SER A 33 5.86 11.96 3.27
N LEU A 34 5.27 10.79 3.54
CA LEU A 34 4.04 10.68 4.30
C LEU A 34 4.24 11.10 5.76
N SER A 35 5.33 10.69 6.39
CA SER A 35 5.62 11.03 7.79
C SER A 35 5.89 12.52 7.98
N SER A 36 6.61 13.17 7.07
CA SER A 36 6.98 14.58 7.19
C SER A 36 5.79 15.54 6.98
N ARG A 37 4.83 15.17 6.15
CA ARG A 37 3.69 16.04 5.79
C ARG A 37 2.46 15.87 6.67
N GLN A 38 2.24 14.68 7.23
CA GLN A 38 0.97 14.33 7.86
C GLN A 38 1.10 13.92 9.33
N ASN A 39 2.32 13.84 9.85
CA ASN A 39 2.57 13.30 11.19
C ASN A 39 3.26 14.31 12.14
N GLN A 40 3.07 15.60 11.94
CA GLN A 40 3.67 16.61 12.84
C GLN A 40 3.15 16.46 14.28
N ASP A 41 1.95 15.90 14.46
CA ASP A 41 1.27 15.76 15.76
C ASP A 41 1.14 14.31 16.25
N GLY A 42 1.79 13.33 15.62
CA GLY A 42 1.74 11.92 16.02
C GLY A 42 0.35 11.25 15.85
N THR A 43 -0.55 11.88 15.10
CA THR A 43 -1.94 11.41 14.91
C THR A 43 -2.09 10.33 13.86
N MET A 44 -1.04 10.11 13.06
CA MET A 44 -1.04 9.14 11.97
C MET A 44 0.29 8.38 11.92
N MET A 45 0.23 7.08 11.68
CA MET A 45 1.40 6.23 11.44
C MET A 45 1.27 5.51 10.10
N ALA A 46 2.28 5.64 9.26
CA ALA A 46 2.40 4.90 8.01
C ALA A 46 3.48 3.83 8.11
N LEU A 47 3.20 2.63 7.66
CA LEU A 47 4.18 1.55 7.58
C LEU A 47 3.98 0.70 6.31
N MET A 48 5.06 0.14 5.81
CA MET A 48 5.03 -0.79 4.69
C MET A 48 5.35 -2.19 5.16
N VAL A 49 4.53 -3.16 4.75
CA VAL A 49 4.70 -4.56 5.07
C VAL A 49 4.64 -5.42 3.81
N LYS A 50 5.48 -6.44 3.77
CA LYS A 50 5.38 -7.49 2.75
C LYS A 50 4.23 -8.41 3.07
N VAL A 51 3.48 -8.81 2.05
CA VAL A 51 2.44 -9.82 2.19
C VAL A 51 3.08 -11.18 2.36
N ILE A 52 2.56 -11.95 3.31
CA ILE A 52 3.00 -13.28 3.66
C ILE A 52 2.08 -14.28 2.97
N TYR A 53 2.67 -15.13 2.15
CA TYR A 53 1.96 -16.13 1.36
C TYR A 53 2.15 -17.56 1.90
N ASP A 54 3.20 -17.79 2.66
CA ASP A 54 3.50 -19.08 3.26
C ASP A 54 2.58 -19.34 4.46
N GLU A 55 1.82 -20.44 4.39
CA GLU A 55 0.80 -20.79 5.39
C GLU A 55 1.43 -21.12 6.75
N ARG A 56 2.63 -21.71 6.76
CA ARG A 56 3.37 -22.00 7.99
C ARG A 56 3.79 -20.72 8.69
N GLU A 57 4.36 -19.78 7.94
CA GLU A 57 4.75 -18.47 8.46
C GLU A 57 3.54 -17.70 9.01
N GLN A 58 2.39 -17.78 8.32
CA GLN A 58 1.14 -17.19 8.80
C GLN A 58 0.70 -17.79 10.13
N LEU A 59 0.72 -19.13 10.26
CA LEU A 59 0.35 -19.85 11.48
C LEU A 59 1.30 -19.52 12.63
N GLU A 60 2.61 -19.51 12.40
CA GLU A 60 3.61 -19.14 13.41
C GLU A 60 3.40 -17.73 13.96
N LEU A 61 3.01 -16.78 13.13
CA LEU A 61 2.71 -15.41 13.55
C LEU A 61 1.42 -15.33 14.37
N ILE A 62 0.39 -16.09 13.99
CA ILE A 62 -0.87 -16.17 14.75
C ILE A 62 -0.61 -16.81 16.11
N GLU A 63 0.12 -17.92 16.15
CA GLU A 63 0.44 -18.64 17.38
C GLU A 63 1.22 -17.74 18.35
N ARG A 64 2.25 -17.05 17.86
CA ARG A 64 3.02 -16.09 18.66
C ARG A 64 2.13 -14.98 19.24
N ALA A 65 1.28 -14.38 18.40
CA ALA A 65 0.37 -13.33 18.85
C ALA A 65 -0.67 -13.84 19.87
N LEU A 66 -1.10 -15.12 19.78
CA LEU A 66 -1.96 -15.75 20.76
C LEU A 66 -1.25 -16.00 22.09
N LEU A 67 -0.01 -16.48 22.05
CA LEU A 67 0.80 -16.70 23.25
C LEU A 67 1.06 -15.38 23.98
N ASP A 68 1.47 -14.34 23.26
CA ASP A 68 1.66 -13.00 23.82
C ASP A 68 0.37 -12.46 24.47
N LEU A 69 -0.79 -12.68 23.84
CA LEU A 69 -2.08 -12.29 24.38
C LEU A 69 -2.39 -13.05 25.67
N TYR A 70 -2.16 -14.36 25.69
CA TYR A 70 -2.44 -15.22 26.84
C TYR A 70 -1.54 -14.85 28.02
N GLU A 71 -0.24 -14.69 27.82
CA GLU A 71 0.71 -14.30 28.85
C GLU A 71 0.35 -12.95 29.50
N ASN A 72 -0.03 -11.96 28.69
CA ASN A 72 -0.46 -10.66 29.20
C ASN A 72 -1.79 -10.72 29.94
N TYR A 73 -2.70 -11.61 29.54
CA TYR A 73 -3.96 -11.85 30.23
C TYR A 73 -3.72 -12.47 31.62
N GLU A 74 -2.90 -13.51 31.71
CA GLU A 74 -2.52 -14.17 32.98
C GLU A 74 -1.84 -13.21 33.96
N GLN A 75 -1.05 -12.26 33.46
CA GLN A 75 -0.38 -11.26 34.29
C GLN A 75 -1.29 -10.11 34.71
N GLY A 76 -2.58 -10.11 34.33
CA GLY A 76 -3.54 -9.09 34.71
C GLY A 76 -3.38 -7.73 34.01
N TYR A 77 -2.62 -7.67 32.92
CA TYR A 77 -2.40 -6.46 32.13
C TYR A 77 -3.56 -6.18 31.15
N GLY A 78 -4.76 -5.92 31.66
CA GLY A 78 -5.96 -5.71 30.83
C GLY A 78 -5.84 -4.61 29.75
N GLY A 79 -4.98 -3.60 29.95
CA GLY A 79 -4.66 -2.59 28.94
C GLY A 79 -3.90 -3.17 27.75
N HIS A 80 -3.01 -4.11 27.98
CA HIS A 80 -2.23 -4.78 26.94
C HIS A 80 -3.06 -5.74 26.10
N VAL A 81 -4.13 -6.33 26.66
CA VAL A 81 -5.07 -7.19 25.92
C VAL A 81 -5.68 -6.44 24.72
N ARG A 82 -6.08 -5.18 24.89
CA ARG A 82 -6.58 -4.36 23.77
C ARG A 82 -5.51 -4.12 22.69
N TYR A 83 -4.26 -3.93 23.08
CA TYR A 83 -3.15 -3.79 22.17
C TYR A 83 -2.96 -5.06 21.32
N HIS A 84 -2.96 -6.24 21.93
CA HIS A 84 -2.80 -7.51 21.24
C HIS A 84 -3.98 -7.85 20.32
N ILE A 85 -5.22 -7.52 20.69
CA ILE A 85 -6.38 -7.62 19.80
C ILE A 85 -6.19 -6.72 18.57
N GLY A 86 -5.63 -5.52 18.75
CA GLY A 86 -5.24 -4.63 17.64
C GLY A 86 -4.20 -5.29 16.73
N THR A 87 -3.23 -6.02 17.29
CA THR A 87 -2.21 -6.76 16.55
C THR A 87 -2.84 -7.82 15.64
N PHE A 88 -3.80 -8.61 16.14
CA PHE A 88 -4.54 -9.57 15.31
C PHE A 88 -5.28 -8.91 14.14
N SER A 89 -5.89 -7.76 14.38
CA SER A 89 -6.57 -7.00 13.32
C SER A 89 -5.60 -6.53 12.25
N ASN A 90 -4.34 -6.25 12.61
CA ASN A 90 -3.28 -5.86 11.70
C ASN A 90 -2.68 -7.04 10.92
N LEU A 91 -2.84 -8.29 11.36
CA LEU A 91 -2.35 -9.46 10.63
C LEU A 91 -3.22 -9.79 9.40
N LYS A 92 -4.54 -9.61 9.49
CA LYS A 92 -5.47 -9.93 8.39
C LYS A 92 -5.06 -9.35 7.03
N PRO A 93 -4.73 -8.06 6.91
CA PRO A 93 -4.35 -7.49 5.63
C PRO A 93 -2.93 -7.86 5.19
N VAL A 94 -2.14 -8.56 6.03
CA VAL A 94 -0.78 -9.01 5.68
C VAL A 94 -0.79 -10.41 5.07
N PHE A 95 -1.84 -11.19 5.31
CA PHE A 95 -1.94 -12.55 4.82
C PHE A 95 -2.64 -12.63 3.47
N LYS A 96 -2.17 -13.53 2.62
CA LYS A 96 -2.77 -13.84 1.33
C LYS A 96 -2.50 -15.31 0.97
N TYR A 97 -3.38 -15.92 0.19
CA TYR A 97 -3.20 -17.31 -0.25
C TYR A 97 -1.96 -17.48 -1.11
N ALA A 98 -1.29 -18.62 -0.97
CA ALA A 98 -0.04 -18.98 -1.65
C ALA A 98 -0.13 -18.90 -3.20
N CYS A 99 -1.32 -19.14 -3.77
CA CYS A 99 -1.54 -19.03 -5.22
C CYS A 99 -1.30 -17.62 -5.79
N PHE A 100 -1.31 -16.59 -4.93
CA PHE A 100 -1.01 -15.20 -5.30
C PHE A 100 0.44 -14.78 -5.04
N SER A 101 1.32 -15.69 -4.66
CA SER A 101 2.71 -15.38 -4.30
C SER A 101 3.52 -14.71 -5.41
N HIS A 102 3.12 -14.91 -6.66
CA HIS A 102 3.72 -14.26 -7.83
C HIS A 102 3.53 -12.74 -7.85
N GLU A 103 2.55 -12.19 -7.11
CA GLU A 103 2.34 -10.75 -7.01
C GLU A 103 3.43 -10.05 -6.18
N LYS A 104 4.09 -10.76 -5.25
CA LYS A 104 5.13 -10.22 -4.36
C LYS A 104 4.71 -8.88 -3.72
N GLU A 105 3.46 -8.85 -3.25
CA GLU A 105 2.77 -7.62 -2.83
C GLU A 105 3.42 -6.99 -1.60
N VAL A 106 3.54 -5.68 -1.64
CA VAL A 106 3.87 -4.84 -0.47
C VAL A 106 2.71 -3.90 -0.23
N ARG A 107 2.22 -3.83 0.99
CA ARG A 107 1.08 -2.97 1.38
C ARG A 107 1.54 -1.81 2.23
N LEU A 108 1.01 -0.64 1.91
CA LEU A 108 1.12 0.55 2.74
C LEU A 108 -0.08 0.59 3.70
N PHE A 109 0.21 0.53 5.00
CA PHE A 109 -0.79 0.74 6.05
C PHE A 109 -0.68 2.15 6.59
N VAL A 110 -1.84 2.76 6.80
CA VAL A 110 -1.95 4.06 7.44
C VAL A 110 -2.93 3.95 8.59
N ASN A 111 -2.43 4.04 9.81
CA ASN A 111 -3.24 4.10 11.02
C ASN A 111 -3.47 5.55 11.43
N VAL A 112 -4.72 5.93 11.58
CA VAL A 112 -5.13 7.27 12.03
C VAL A 112 -5.65 7.14 13.47
N TYR A 113 -4.89 7.65 14.44
CA TYR A 113 -5.18 7.50 15.86
C TYR A 113 -6.23 8.49 16.35
N ASN A 114 -6.20 9.72 15.87
CA ASN A 114 -7.21 10.74 16.18
C ASN A 114 -7.75 11.36 14.91
N LYS A 115 -8.96 10.93 14.50
CA LYS A 115 -9.59 11.41 13.26
C LYS A 115 -9.91 12.91 13.27
N LEU A 116 -10.17 13.48 14.44
CA LEU A 116 -10.55 14.90 14.58
C LEU A 116 -9.34 15.83 14.44
N GLU A 117 -8.17 15.41 14.95
CA GLU A 117 -6.95 16.21 14.95
C GLU A 117 -6.05 15.91 13.76
N SER A 118 -6.17 14.72 13.16
CA SER A 118 -5.30 14.27 12.06
C SER A 118 -5.52 15.04 10.75
N GLY A 119 -6.60 15.80 10.62
CA GLY A 119 -6.99 16.46 9.37
C GLY A 119 -7.33 15.47 8.23
N VAL A 120 -7.32 14.16 8.49
CA VAL A 120 -7.63 13.12 7.51
C VAL A 120 -9.12 13.07 7.27
N ARG A 121 -9.52 13.47 6.05
CA ARG A 121 -10.91 13.43 5.62
C ARG A 121 -11.24 12.11 4.95
N VAL A 122 -12.27 11.42 5.44
CA VAL A 122 -12.84 10.27 4.75
C VAL A 122 -13.78 10.75 3.66
N GLU A 123 -13.50 10.34 2.44
CA GLU A 123 -14.31 10.60 1.25
C GLU A 123 -14.97 9.32 0.78
N TYR A 124 -15.94 9.41 -0.10
CA TYR A 124 -16.69 8.26 -0.61
C TYR A 124 -16.69 8.26 -2.14
N ARG A 125 -16.52 7.09 -2.73
CA ARG A 125 -16.63 6.90 -4.18
C ARG A 125 -17.47 5.68 -4.50
N THR A 126 -18.08 5.66 -5.67
CA THR A 126 -18.77 4.47 -6.19
C THR A 126 -17.76 3.59 -6.93
N CYS A 127 -17.74 2.32 -6.59
CA CYS A 127 -16.91 1.31 -7.26
C CYS A 127 -17.72 0.02 -7.40
N ALA A 128 -17.90 -0.48 -8.62
CA ALA A 128 -18.66 -1.70 -8.92
C ALA A 128 -20.06 -1.76 -8.26
N GLY A 129 -20.76 -0.63 -8.17
CA GLY A 129 -22.09 -0.54 -7.56
C GLY A 129 -22.11 -0.38 -6.04
N TYR A 130 -20.94 -0.36 -5.38
CA TYR A 130 -20.82 -0.14 -3.94
C TYR A 130 -20.27 1.23 -3.62
N VAL A 131 -20.68 1.79 -2.47
CA VAL A 131 -20.06 3.00 -1.91
C VAL A 131 -18.85 2.57 -1.08
N VAL A 132 -17.66 3.02 -1.49
CA VAL A 132 -16.39 2.67 -0.85
C VAL A 132 -15.80 3.91 -0.20
N PRO A 133 -15.54 3.88 1.13
CA PRO A 133 -14.81 4.95 1.78
C PRO A 133 -13.33 4.92 1.36
N TYR A 134 -12.73 6.09 1.21
CA TYR A 134 -11.30 6.22 0.97
C TYR A 134 -10.74 7.48 1.61
N VAL A 135 -9.43 7.54 1.74
CA VAL A 135 -8.70 8.73 2.15
C VAL A 135 -7.67 9.09 1.10
N SER A 136 -7.49 10.38 0.86
CA SER A 136 -6.46 10.89 -0.04
C SER A 136 -5.19 11.18 0.76
N LEU A 137 -4.09 10.56 0.37
CA LEU A 137 -2.78 10.77 0.98
C LEU A 137 -1.90 11.57 0.01
N ASN A 138 -1.40 12.71 0.46
CA ASN A 138 -0.47 13.51 -0.31
C ASN A 138 0.98 13.06 -0.01
N PHE A 139 1.74 12.80 -1.05
CA PHE A 139 3.17 12.51 -0.95
C PHE A 139 3.96 13.35 -1.95
N ASP A 140 5.28 13.45 -1.75
CA ASP A 140 6.14 14.18 -2.65
C ASP A 140 6.27 13.43 -3.98
N ARG A 141 6.09 14.15 -5.09
CA ARG A 141 6.25 13.55 -6.43
C ARG A 141 7.67 13.06 -6.69
N ALA A 142 8.66 13.61 -6.00
CA ALA A 142 10.04 13.16 -6.08
C ALA A 142 10.25 11.70 -5.64
N VAL A 143 9.26 11.10 -4.93
CA VAL A 143 9.30 9.66 -4.57
C VAL A 143 9.08 8.74 -5.77
N VAL A 144 8.52 9.28 -6.86
CA VAL A 144 8.35 8.53 -8.12
C VAL A 144 9.71 8.36 -8.77
N SER A 145 10.21 7.14 -8.80
CA SER A 145 11.54 6.80 -9.33
C SER A 145 11.49 6.29 -10.76
N ARG A 146 10.36 5.74 -11.19
CA ARG A 146 10.22 5.14 -12.52
C ARG A 146 8.76 5.10 -12.96
N ILE A 147 8.56 5.18 -14.26
CA ILE A 147 7.29 4.89 -14.93
C ILE A 147 7.58 3.89 -16.05
N THR A 148 6.83 2.78 -16.02
CA THR A 148 6.89 1.74 -17.04
C THR A 148 5.56 1.72 -17.79
N LEU A 149 5.61 1.84 -19.11
CA LEU A 149 4.41 1.75 -19.95
C LEU A 149 4.08 0.31 -20.27
N GLY A 150 2.79 0.01 -20.32
CA GLY A 150 2.30 -1.33 -20.67
C GLY A 150 2.74 -1.78 -22.05
N PRO A 151 2.96 -3.09 -22.26
CA PRO A 151 3.51 -3.63 -23.51
C PRO A 151 2.63 -3.40 -24.74
N SER A 152 1.33 -3.19 -24.55
CA SER A 152 0.37 -2.96 -25.65
C SER A 152 0.08 -1.48 -25.92
N LEU A 153 0.81 -0.57 -25.32
CA LEU A 153 0.72 0.86 -25.63
C LEU A 153 1.38 1.15 -26.99
N GLY A 154 0.63 0.87 -28.07
CA GLY A 154 0.89 1.40 -29.40
C GLY A 154 2.29 1.23 -30.01
N SER A 155 2.56 2.00 -31.05
CA SER A 155 3.87 2.08 -31.68
C SER A 155 4.92 2.71 -30.74
N ASP A 156 6.19 2.52 -31.04
CA ASP A 156 7.30 3.11 -30.27
C ASP A 156 7.22 4.65 -30.22
N ASP A 157 6.65 5.27 -31.26
CA ASP A 157 6.38 6.72 -31.29
C ASP A 157 5.31 7.12 -30.27
N GLN A 158 4.23 6.34 -30.14
CA GLN A 158 3.21 6.60 -29.15
C GLN A 158 3.74 6.41 -27.71
N LYS A 159 4.59 5.41 -27.49
CA LYS A 159 5.27 5.22 -26.21
C LYS A 159 6.19 6.39 -25.88
N ALA A 160 6.95 6.89 -26.86
CA ALA A 160 7.82 8.03 -26.68
C ALA A 160 7.04 9.31 -26.33
N VAL A 161 5.90 9.56 -26.98
CA VAL A 161 5.01 10.69 -26.66
C VAL A 161 4.45 10.56 -25.25
N GLN A 162 3.91 9.40 -24.88
CA GLN A 162 3.38 9.16 -23.55
C GLN A 162 4.45 9.33 -22.46
N LYS A 163 5.64 8.81 -22.70
CA LYS A 163 6.77 8.98 -21.79
C LYS A 163 7.10 10.45 -21.59
N LYS A 164 7.17 11.23 -22.67
CA LYS A 164 7.44 12.67 -22.62
C LYS A 164 6.37 13.43 -21.85
N VAL A 165 5.08 13.14 -22.08
CA VAL A 165 3.97 13.76 -21.35
C VAL A 165 4.08 13.47 -19.84
N VAL A 166 4.39 12.25 -19.47
CA VAL A 166 4.55 11.87 -18.06
C VAL A 166 5.77 12.54 -17.43
N GLU A 167 6.89 12.61 -18.16
CA GLU A 167 8.10 13.33 -17.74
C GLU A 167 7.82 14.83 -17.54
N GLU A 168 7.09 15.46 -18.44
CA GLU A 168 6.67 16.86 -18.32
C GLU A 168 5.75 17.07 -17.13
N MET A 169 4.76 16.21 -16.91
CA MET A 169 3.90 16.25 -15.71
C MET A 169 4.69 16.11 -14.41
N CYS A 170 5.77 15.32 -14.41
CA CYS A 170 6.65 15.19 -13.25
C CYS A 170 7.59 16.40 -13.09
N LEU A 171 8.01 17.06 -14.19
CA LEU A 171 8.92 18.20 -14.18
C LEU A 171 8.22 19.51 -13.82
N TRP A 172 6.95 19.71 -14.20
CA TRP A 172 6.15 20.90 -13.84
C TRP A 172 5.95 21.08 -12.32
N SER A 173 6.30 20.10 -11.55
CA SER A 173 6.22 20.14 -10.09
C SER A 173 7.53 20.56 -9.41
N ARG A 174 8.59 20.86 -10.16
CA ARG A 174 9.90 21.28 -9.62
C ARG A 174 10.13 22.80 -9.70
N SER A 175 9.16 23.56 -10.21
CA SER A 175 9.22 25.04 -10.30
C SER A 175 8.42 25.72 -9.19
#